data_181dcde650af7d529b7a0e03d27e2baa
#
_entry.id   181dcde650af7d529b7a0e03d27e2baa
#
_cell.length_a   1.000
_cell.length_b   1.000
_cell.length_c   1.000
_cell.angle_alpha   90.00
_cell.angle_beta   90.00
_cell.angle_gamma   90.00
#
_symmetry.space_group_name_H-M   'P 1'
#
loop_
_entity.id
_entity.type
_entity.pdbx_description
1 polymer ?
#
loop_
_entity_poly.entity_id
_entity_poly.type
_entity_poly.pdbx_seq_one_letter_code
_entity_poly.pdbx_strand_id
1 'polypeptide(L)'
;LSYRTDTAALAHLMRTHLGKTILFTDNADWTNEEIVLGYRAQDRIESAFRDMKNPHFLGWSPMFHWTDSKIRVHAFYCVLALTLTSLLQRTLHQRGQDLSLSRMMELLGGIHEVLVIYPRRPGEKRPRTATCLSERDAEQDELLRVLELRRYGPSEGR
;
A
#
# COMPACT_ATOMS: atom_id res chain seq x y z
N LEU A 1 3.62 50.10 24.37
CA LEU A 1 2.69 49.02 24.70
C LEU A 1 3.49 47.97 25.46
N SER A 2 3.15 47.75 26.75
CA SER A 2 3.72 46.65 27.55
C SER A 2 2.64 45.60 27.72
N TYR A 3 3.03 44.31 27.63
CA TYR A 3 2.13 43.20 27.92
C TYR A 3 2.76 42.29 28.99
N ARG A 4 1.93 41.63 29.74
CA ARG A 4 2.34 40.65 30.74
C ARG A 4 1.52 39.38 30.56
N THR A 5 2.19 38.26 30.47
CA THR A 5 1.52 36.95 30.43
C THR A 5 0.99 36.59 31.79
N ASP A 6 -0.31 36.29 31.88
CA ASP A 6 -0.89 35.72 33.10
C ASP A 6 -0.55 34.22 33.14
N THR A 7 0.46 33.89 33.91
CA THR A 7 0.95 32.52 34.05
C THR A 7 -0.03 31.59 34.78
N ALA A 8 -0.87 32.15 35.67
CA ALA A 8 -1.91 31.38 36.38
C ALA A 8 -3.05 30.99 35.43
N ALA A 9 -3.53 31.94 34.62
CA ALA A 9 -4.53 31.68 33.59
C ALA A 9 -4.01 30.70 32.55
N LEU A 10 -2.77 30.85 32.10
CA LEU A 10 -2.14 29.90 31.16
C LEU A 10 -2.06 28.51 31.77
N ALA A 11 -1.61 28.37 33.02
CA ALA A 11 -1.54 27.08 33.69
C ALA A 11 -2.94 26.43 33.83
N HIS A 12 -3.98 27.24 34.08
CA HIS A 12 -5.36 26.76 34.10
C HIS A 12 -5.79 26.23 32.72
N LEU A 13 -5.57 26.99 31.68
CA LEU A 13 -5.85 26.56 30.27
C LEU A 13 -5.12 25.27 29.92
N MET A 14 -3.84 25.15 30.26
CA MET A 14 -3.07 23.95 30.01
C MET A 14 -3.65 22.72 30.72
N ARG A 15 -4.15 22.87 31.92
CA ARG A 15 -4.76 21.75 32.67
C ARG A 15 -6.15 21.38 32.17
N THR A 16 -6.94 22.34 31.72
CA THR A 16 -8.37 22.15 31.43
C THR A 16 -8.68 21.97 29.94
N HIS A 17 -7.98 22.64 29.05
CA HIS A 17 -8.35 22.72 27.63
C HIS A 17 -7.23 22.28 26.69
N LEU A 18 -5.99 22.73 26.92
CA LEU A 18 -4.91 22.47 25.97
C LEU A 18 -4.44 21.01 26.02
N GLY A 19 -4.10 20.45 24.86
CA GLY A 19 -3.61 19.08 24.72
C GLY A 19 -4.65 18.00 24.97
N LYS A 20 -5.94 18.35 24.99
CA LYS A 20 -7.05 17.41 25.16
C LYS A 20 -7.90 17.32 23.91
N THR A 21 -8.26 16.11 23.54
CA THR A 21 -9.22 15.80 22.47
C THR A 21 -10.46 15.20 23.13
N ILE A 22 -11.64 15.71 22.76
CA ILE A 22 -12.92 15.17 23.22
C ILE A 22 -13.45 14.29 22.09
N LEU A 23 -13.73 13.03 22.40
CA LEU A 23 -14.31 12.08 21.48
C LEU A 23 -15.78 11.88 21.84
N PHE A 24 -16.63 11.88 20.81
CA PHE A 24 -18.05 11.58 20.93
C PHE A 24 -18.38 10.36 20.10
N THR A 25 -19.27 9.51 20.60
CA THR A 25 -19.81 8.36 19.87
C THR A 25 -21.27 8.18 20.23
N ASP A 26 -22.04 7.68 19.29
CA ASP A 26 -23.40 7.20 19.47
C ASP A 26 -23.46 5.69 19.79
N ASN A 27 -22.33 5.02 19.78
CA ASN A 27 -22.20 3.62 20.16
C ASN A 27 -22.16 3.51 21.71
N ALA A 28 -23.33 3.38 22.32
CA ALA A 28 -23.46 3.34 23.78
C ALA A 28 -22.77 2.12 24.44
N ASP A 29 -22.58 1.04 23.66
CA ASP A 29 -21.98 -0.22 24.13
C ASP A 29 -20.45 -0.24 24.06
N TRP A 30 -19.82 0.79 23.48
CA TRP A 30 -18.37 0.85 23.36
C TRP A 30 -17.71 1.26 24.67
N THR A 31 -16.67 0.56 25.04
CA THR A 31 -15.77 0.94 26.11
C THR A 31 -14.93 2.16 25.75
N ASN A 32 -14.41 2.87 26.73
CA ASN A 32 -13.51 4.00 26.50
C ASN A 32 -12.29 3.63 25.65
N GLU A 33 -11.77 2.41 25.81
CA GLU A 33 -10.65 1.90 25.03
C GLU A 33 -11.03 1.70 23.55
N GLU A 34 -12.19 1.11 23.28
CA GLU A 34 -12.71 0.93 21.90
C GLU A 34 -12.95 2.27 21.21
N ILE A 35 -13.45 3.28 21.92
CA ILE A 35 -13.62 4.64 21.39
C ILE A 35 -12.28 5.24 21.00
N VAL A 36 -11.26 5.12 21.84
CA VAL A 36 -9.91 5.63 21.55
C VAL A 36 -9.28 4.88 20.39
N LEU A 37 -9.42 3.56 20.33
CA LEU A 37 -8.92 2.72 19.25
C LEU A 37 -9.63 3.04 17.93
N GLY A 38 -10.96 3.22 17.96
CA GLY A 38 -11.75 3.63 16.80
C GLY A 38 -11.30 4.98 16.24
N TYR A 39 -11.08 5.96 17.12
CA TYR A 39 -10.56 7.26 16.71
C TYR A 39 -9.16 7.16 16.08
N ARG A 40 -8.26 6.42 16.69
CA ARG A 40 -6.90 6.20 16.15
C ARG A 40 -6.90 5.44 14.82
N ALA A 41 -7.93 4.62 14.58
CA ALA A 41 -8.05 3.91 13.31
C ALA A 41 -8.32 4.83 12.10
N GLN A 42 -8.73 6.10 12.32
CA GLN A 42 -8.90 7.09 11.26
C GLN A 42 -7.60 7.34 10.49
N ASP A 43 -6.44 7.31 11.16
CA ASP A 43 -5.13 7.46 10.52
C ASP A 43 -4.90 6.42 9.40
N ARG A 44 -5.42 5.22 9.55
CA ARG A 44 -5.36 4.16 8.51
C ARG A 44 -6.16 4.54 7.28
N ILE A 45 -7.34 5.14 7.47
CA ILE A 45 -8.21 5.58 6.37
C ILE A 45 -7.57 6.76 5.65
N GLU A 46 -7.01 7.72 6.39
CA GLU A 46 -6.31 8.86 5.82
C GLU A 46 -5.07 8.43 5.03
N SER A 47 -4.31 7.47 5.55
CA SER A 47 -3.17 6.88 4.85
C SER A 47 -3.60 6.15 3.57
N ALA A 48 -4.67 5.36 3.62
CA ALA A 48 -5.22 4.68 2.44
C ALA A 48 -5.67 5.68 1.35
N PHE A 49 -6.33 6.78 1.73
CA PHE A 49 -6.69 7.84 0.78
C PHE A 49 -5.46 8.57 0.22
N ARG A 50 -4.44 8.78 1.01
CA ARG A 50 -3.17 9.38 0.56
C ARG A 50 -2.50 8.49 -0.49
N ASP A 51 -2.41 7.19 -0.23
CA ASP A 51 -1.85 6.21 -1.15
C ASP A 51 -2.67 6.12 -2.44
N MET A 52 -4.00 6.14 -2.34
CA MET A 52 -4.89 6.13 -3.49
C MET A 52 -4.72 7.37 -4.38
N LYS A 53 -4.51 8.55 -3.77
CA LYS A 53 -4.30 9.82 -4.48
C LYS A 53 -2.88 9.98 -5.02
N ASN A 54 -1.93 9.15 -4.60
CA ASN A 54 -0.55 9.24 -5.07
C ASN A 54 -0.48 8.85 -6.56
N PRO A 55 -0.09 9.77 -7.46
CA PRO A 55 -0.07 9.52 -8.90
C PRO A 55 0.99 8.49 -9.32
N HIS A 56 2.02 8.29 -8.49
CA HIS A 56 3.08 7.31 -8.72
C HIS A 56 2.69 5.90 -8.25
N PHE A 57 1.53 5.75 -7.61
CA PHE A 57 1.11 4.48 -7.04
C PHE A 57 -0.21 3.98 -7.64
N LEU A 58 -1.35 4.51 -7.25
CA LEU A 58 -2.65 4.06 -7.74
C LEU A 58 -3.27 4.98 -8.81
N GLY A 59 -2.74 6.19 -8.96
CA GLY A 59 -3.12 7.09 -10.05
C GLY A 59 -4.60 7.51 -10.05
N TRP A 60 -5.23 7.65 -8.89
CA TRP A 60 -6.59 8.17 -8.79
C TRP A 60 -6.72 9.53 -9.47
N SER A 61 -5.71 10.38 -9.32
CA SER A 61 -5.63 11.71 -9.93
C SER A 61 -4.32 11.88 -10.69
N PRO A 62 -4.33 12.59 -11.83
CA PRO A 62 -5.49 13.19 -12.50
C PRO A 62 -6.38 12.17 -13.21
N MET A 63 -7.70 12.37 -13.16
CA MET A 63 -8.66 11.50 -13.82
C MET A 63 -8.92 12.02 -15.25
N PHE A 64 -8.54 11.23 -16.26
CA PHE A 64 -8.69 11.59 -17.69
C PHE A 64 -9.95 10.99 -18.33
N HIS A 65 -10.95 10.62 -17.54
CA HIS A 65 -12.18 10.00 -18.00
C HIS A 65 -13.36 10.97 -17.95
N TRP A 66 -14.18 10.99 -19.03
CA TRP A 66 -15.25 11.95 -19.26
C TRP A 66 -16.65 11.33 -19.18
N THR A 67 -16.78 10.02 -19.28
CA THR A 67 -18.07 9.34 -19.24
C THR A 67 -18.29 8.65 -17.91
N ASP A 68 -19.53 8.64 -17.43
CA ASP A 68 -19.90 8.02 -16.15
C ASP A 68 -19.41 6.58 -16.02
N SER A 69 -19.55 5.78 -17.10
CA SER A 69 -19.10 4.38 -17.08
C SER A 69 -17.60 4.26 -16.87
N LYS A 70 -16.79 5.08 -17.55
CA LYS A 70 -15.33 5.06 -17.40
C LYS A 70 -14.88 5.60 -16.05
N ILE A 71 -15.54 6.64 -15.52
CA ILE A 71 -15.29 7.17 -14.18
C ILE A 71 -15.55 6.09 -13.13
N ARG A 72 -16.68 5.39 -13.21
CA ARG A 72 -17.03 4.29 -12.29
C ARG A 72 -16.03 3.14 -12.36
N VAL A 73 -15.62 2.74 -13.57
CA VAL A 73 -14.64 1.69 -13.80
C VAL A 73 -13.29 2.10 -13.21
N HIS A 74 -12.84 3.33 -13.44
CA HIS A 74 -11.59 3.86 -12.87
C HIS A 74 -11.62 3.83 -11.34
N ALA A 75 -12.70 4.33 -10.73
CA ALA A 75 -12.90 4.30 -9.29
C ALA A 75 -12.84 2.86 -8.74
N PHE A 76 -13.53 1.93 -9.41
CA PHE A 76 -13.53 0.52 -9.03
C PHE A 76 -12.12 -0.09 -9.07
N TYR A 77 -11.35 0.15 -10.15
CA TYR A 77 -9.99 -0.36 -10.26
C TYR A 77 -9.06 0.22 -9.20
N CYS A 78 -9.16 1.50 -8.90
CA CYS A 78 -8.34 2.12 -7.85
C CYS A 78 -8.65 1.52 -6.46
N VAL A 79 -9.92 1.32 -6.13
CA VAL A 79 -10.33 0.68 -4.86
C VAL A 79 -9.89 -0.77 -4.82
N LEU A 80 -10.05 -1.51 -5.91
CA LEU A 80 -9.60 -2.90 -6.00
C LEU A 80 -8.07 -3.00 -5.83
N ALA A 81 -7.31 -2.16 -6.52
CA ALA A 81 -5.86 -2.12 -6.41
C ALA A 81 -5.41 -1.77 -4.98
N LEU A 82 -6.03 -0.76 -4.34
CA LEU A 82 -5.77 -0.43 -2.94
C LEU A 82 -6.06 -1.61 -2.01
N THR A 83 -7.17 -2.30 -2.24
CA THR A 83 -7.54 -3.47 -1.43
C THR A 83 -6.51 -4.60 -1.56
N LEU A 84 -6.12 -4.95 -2.78
CA LEU A 84 -5.15 -6.02 -3.04
C LEU A 84 -3.78 -5.69 -2.46
N THR A 85 -3.30 -4.46 -2.67
CA THR A 85 -2.00 -4.03 -2.15
C THR A 85 -1.98 -3.96 -0.62
N SER A 86 -3.09 -3.51 0.00
CA SER A 86 -3.24 -3.52 1.46
C SER A 86 -3.27 -4.93 2.04
N LEU A 87 -3.89 -5.90 1.34
CA LEU A 87 -3.87 -7.30 1.75
C LEU A 87 -2.46 -7.91 1.66
N LEU A 88 -1.71 -7.59 0.61
CA LEU A 88 -0.31 -8.01 0.47
C LEU A 88 0.54 -7.42 1.60
N GLN A 89 0.43 -6.13 1.86
CA GLN A 89 1.15 -5.46 2.95
C GLN A 89 0.82 -6.06 4.32
N ARG A 90 -0.48 -6.33 4.57
CA ARG A 90 -0.90 -7.02 5.80
C ARG A 90 -0.26 -8.39 5.93
N THR A 91 -0.18 -9.16 4.84
CA THR A 91 0.45 -10.48 4.82
C THR A 91 1.93 -10.38 5.16
N LEU A 92 2.64 -9.38 4.60
CA LEU A 92 4.05 -9.12 4.91
C LEU A 92 4.23 -8.78 6.39
N HIS A 93 3.44 -7.85 6.91
CA HIS A 93 3.49 -7.46 8.32
C HIS A 93 3.23 -8.63 9.27
N GLN A 94 2.28 -9.50 8.96
CA GLN A 94 2.01 -10.73 9.75
C GLN A 94 3.18 -11.71 9.73
N ARG A 95 4.04 -11.64 8.71
CA ARG A 95 5.25 -12.48 8.56
C ARG A 95 6.54 -11.77 9.02
N GLY A 96 6.39 -10.64 9.74
CA GLY A 96 7.50 -9.89 10.33
C GLY A 96 8.24 -8.98 9.36
N GLN A 97 7.67 -8.71 8.17
CA GLN A 97 8.23 -7.79 7.19
C GLN A 97 7.46 -6.46 7.23
N ASP A 98 8.15 -5.39 7.62
CA ASP A 98 7.55 -4.05 7.71
C ASP A 98 8.00 -3.18 6.53
N LEU A 99 7.35 -3.39 5.39
CA LEU A 99 7.59 -2.63 4.17
C LEU A 99 6.47 -1.61 3.94
N SER A 100 6.86 -0.39 3.55
CA SER A 100 5.89 0.57 3.04
C SER A 100 5.27 0.06 1.74
N LEU A 101 4.04 0.50 1.46
CA LEU A 101 3.31 0.09 0.26
C LEU A 101 4.08 0.45 -1.02
N SER A 102 4.66 1.67 -1.06
CA SER A 102 5.50 2.12 -2.19
C SER A 102 6.73 1.23 -2.38
N ARG A 103 7.43 0.89 -1.29
CA ARG A 103 8.63 0.04 -1.38
C ARG A 103 8.29 -1.37 -1.84
N MET A 104 7.21 -1.94 -1.31
CA MET A 104 6.72 -3.25 -1.76
C MET A 104 6.43 -3.27 -3.26
N MET A 105 5.73 -2.25 -3.77
CA MET A 105 5.40 -2.15 -5.19
C MET A 105 6.61 -1.89 -6.08
N GLU A 106 7.57 -1.10 -5.61
CA GLU A 106 8.84 -0.88 -6.29
C GLU A 106 9.62 -2.20 -6.46
N LEU A 107 9.77 -2.96 -5.39
CA LEU A 107 10.46 -4.25 -5.40
C LEU A 107 9.76 -5.26 -6.34
N LEU A 108 8.43 -5.40 -6.23
CA LEU A 108 7.66 -6.30 -7.09
C LEU A 108 7.69 -5.85 -8.56
N GLY A 109 7.60 -4.54 -8.82
CA GLY A 109 7.66 -3.98 -10.17
C GLY A 109 9.00 -4.15 -10.86
N GLY A 110 10.08 -4.37 -10.11
CA GLY A 110 11.41 -4.69 -10.64
C GLY A 110 11.58 -6.15 -11.06
N ILE A 111 10.63 -7.04 -10.75
CA ILE A 111 10.69 -8.44 -11.10
C ILE A 111 9.95 -8.67 -12.41
N HIS A 112 10.67 -9.10 -13.43
CA HIS A 112 10.12 -9.32 -14.77
C HIS A 112 10.22 -10.77 -15.21
N GLU A 113 9.24 -11.22 -15.99
CA GLU A 113 9.34 -12.46 -16.73
C GLU A 113 10.13 -12.19 -18.02
N VAL A 114 11.17 -12.97 -18.24
CA VAL A 114 12.08 -12.85 -19.37
C VAL A 114 11.93 -14.08 -20.28
N LEU A 115 11.58 -13.84 -21.54
CA LEU A 115 11.55 -14.87 -22.57
C LEU A 115 12.89 -14.89 -23.30
N VAL A 116 13.66 -15.96 -23.10
CA VAL A 116 14.91 -16.21 -23.80
C VAL A 116 14.60 -16.98 -25.09
N ILE A 117 14.99 -16.43 -26.24
CA ILE A 117 14.81 -17.05 -27.54
C ILE A 117 16.19 -17.49 -28.06
N TYR A 118 16.39 -18.79 -28.21
CA TYR A 118 17.65 -19.36 -28.68
C TYR A 118 17.69 -19.34 -30.24
N PRO A 119 18.87 -19.21 -30.81
CA PRO A 119 19.04 -19.36 -32.27
C PRO A 119 18.47 -20.69 -32.74
N ARG A 120 17.83 -20.68 -33.91
CA ARG A 120 17.31 -21.91 -34.55
C ARG A 120 18.45 -22.84 -34.95
N ARG A 121 18.29 -24.11 -34.68
CA ARG A 121 19.17 -25.14 -35.22
C ARG A 121 18.76 -25.51 -36.65
N PRO A 122 19.69 -25.95 -37.50
CA PRO A 122 19.35 -26.47 -38.82
C PRO A 122 18.27 -27.56 -38.73
N GLY A 123 17.19 -27.42 -39.51
CA GLY A 123 16.06 -28.37 -39.50
C GLY A 123 14.94 -28.08 -38.50
N GLU A 124 15.12 -27.18 -37.54
CA GLU A 124 14.04 -26.78 -36.60
C GLU A 124 13.09 -25.75 -37.26
N LYS A 125 11.77 -25.99 -37.16
CA LYS A 125 10.74 -25.06 -37.69
C LYS A 125 10.58 -23.82 -36.83
N ARG A 126 10.79 -23.91 -35.50
CA ARG A 126 10.64 -22.84 -34.51
C ARG A 126 11.88 -22.76 -33.64
N PRO A 127 12.27 -21.55 -33.18
CA PRO A 127 13.32 -21.41 -32.16
C PRO A 127 12.90 -22.05 -30.84
N ARG A 128 13.85 -22.55 -30.10
CA ARG A 128 13.62 -22.94 -28.71
C ARG A 128 13.49 -21.69 -27.87
N THR A 129 12.59 -21.75 -26.87
CA THR A 129 12.37 -20.66 -25.92
C THR A 129 12.49 -21.17 -24.52
N ALA A 130 12.97 -20.34 -23.61
CA ALA A 130 12.92 -20.59 -22.18
C ALA A 130 12.38 -19.33 -21.52
N THR A 131 11.59 -19.50 -20.48
CA THR A 131 11.07 -18.41 -19.67
C THR A 131 11.70 -18.47 -18.30
N CYS A 132 12.22 -17.35 -17.82
CA CYS A 132 12.80 -17.22 -16.48
C CYS A 132 12.41 -15.87 -15.87
N LEU A 133 12.62 -15.72 -14.58
CA LEU A 133 12.54 -14.41 -13.95
C LEU A 133 13.83 -13.62 -14.17
N SER A 134 13.72 -12.29 -14.24
CA SER A 134 14.88 -11.39 -14.30
C SER A 134 15.83 -11.62 -13.10
N GLU A 135 17.04 -11.12 -13.22
CA GLU A 135 17.96 -11.04 -12.08
C GLU A 135 17.28 -10.27 -10.93
N ARG A 136 17.47 -10.72 -9.73
CA ARG A 136 16.81 -10.18 -8.52
C ARG A 136 17.85 -9.97 -7.42
N ASP A 137 17.61 -8.96 -6.61
CA ASP A 137 18.35 -8.74 -5.39
C ASP A 137 17.81 -9.59 -4.21
N ALA A 138 18.50 -9.53 -3.08
CA ALA A 138 18.13 -10.29 -1.89
C ALA A 138 16.75 -9.89 -1.31
N GLU A 139 16.38 -8.60 -1.40
CA GLU A 139 15.09 -8.11 -0.92
C GLU A 139 13.94 -8.62 -1.80
N GLN A 140 14.14 -8.64 -3.10
CA GLN A 140 13.17 -9.17 -4.07
C GLN A 140 12.98 -10.68 -3.91
N ASP A 141 14.07 -11.43 -3.72
CA ASP A 141 13.99 -12.88 -3.49
C ASP A 141 13.28 -13.21 -2.17
N GLU A 142 13.55 -12.44 -1.12
CA GLU A 142 12.87 -12.58 0.16
C GLU A 142 11.37 -12.26 0.04
N LEU A 143 11.01 -11.21 -0.69
CA LEU A 143 9.63 -10.83 -0.94
C LEU A 143 8.86 -11.92 -1.69
N LEU A 144 9.45 -12.49 -2.76
CA LEU A 144 8.88 -13.63 -3.48
C LEU A 144 8.68 -14.85 -2.59
N ARG A 145 9.63 -15.11 -1.68
CA ARG A 145 9.55 -16.21 -0.72
C ARG A 145 8.43 -15.99 0.29
N VAL A 146 8.39 -14.82 0.91
CA VAL A 146 7.41 -14.48 1.95
C VAL A 146 5.98 -14.46 1.40
N LEU A 147 5.78 -13.94 0.20
CA LEU A 147 4.46 -13.89 -0.47
C LEU A 147 4.15 -15.19 -1.22
N GLU A 148 5.04 -16.18 -1.23
CA GLU A 148 4.89 -17.46 -1.94
C GLU A 148 4.63 -17.30 -3.45
N LEU A 149 5.14 -16.21 -4.05
CA LEU A 149 4.87 -15.87 -5.45
C LEU A 149 5.62 -16.74 -6.45
N ARG A 150 6.66 -17.46 -6.03
CA ARG A 150 7.42 -18.38 -6.90
C ARG A 150 6.54 -19.44 -7.57
N ARG A 151 5.43 -19.82 -6.93
CA ARG A 151 4.47 -20.80 -7.48
C ARG A 151 3.72 -20.31 -8.72
N TYR A 152 3.70 -18.98 -8.95
CA TYR A 152 3.08 -18.35 -10.11
C TYR A 152 4.08 -17.95 -11.18
N GLY A 153 5.38 -18.07 -10.89
CA GLY A 153 6.44 -17.81 -11.84
C GLY A 153 6.56 -18.91 -12.91
N PRO A 154 7.34 -18.64 -13.96
CA PRO A 154 7.63 -19.64 -14.98
C PRO A 154 8.26 -20.87 -14.31
N SER A 155 7.84 -22.05 -14.76
CA SER A 155 8.50 -23.30 -14.37
C SER A 155 9.96 -23.22 -14.79
N GLU A 156 10.90 -23.28 -13.84
CA GLU A 156 12.31 -23.36 -14.16
C GLU A 156 12.48 -24.60 -15.06
N GLY A 157 12.63 -24.34 -16.37
CA GLY A 157 12.76 -25.41 -17.36
C GLY A 157 13.98 -26.26 -17.02
N ARG A 158 13.75 -27.57 -16.88
CA ARG A 158 14.79 -28.59 -16.90
C ARG A 158 15.49 -28.62 -18.25
#